data_b23e655034aec3318d2df6bba04ae597
#
_entry.id   b23e655034aec3318d2df6bba04ae597
#
_cell.length_a   1.000
_cell.length_b   1.000
_cell.length_c   1.000
_cell.angle_alpha   90.00
_cell.angle_beta   90.00
_cell.angle_gamma   90.00
#
_symmetry.space_group_name_H-M   'P 1'
#
loop_
_entity.id
_entity.type
_entity.pdbx_description
1 polymer ?
#
loop_
_entity_poly.entity_id
_entity_poly.type
_entity_poly.pdbx_seq_one_letter_code
_entity_poly.pdbx_strand_id
1 'polypeptide(L)'
;EGGAHRRPGKPAPAAIARAKRLRKNATAAERLLWEDVRKLDLNIRRQVPIGPYIADFASHAARLVIEIDRPHYDEPQAKKRDAVRTAWLKSAGYRVIRFPETMVRNDLHTVIERIASHVSSPSPTSPPSRVKEDLA
;
A
#
# COMPACT_ATOMS: atom_id res chain seq x y z
N GLU A 1 -24.87 -8.76 5.79
CA GLU A 1 -24.26 -8.77 5.91
C GLU A 1 -23.42 -8.62 6.44
N GLY A 2 -23.90 -8.39 6.86
CA GLY A 2 -22.93 -8.01 7.69
C GLY A 2 -21.70 -8.19 7.32
N GLY A 3 -21.38 -8.31 6.70
CA GLY A 3 -20.14 -8.65 6.33
C GLY A 3 -19.07 -7.68 6.48
N ALA A 4 -19.11 -6.96 7.51
CA ALA A 4 -18.06 -5.98 7.71
C ALA A 4 -16.68 -6.63 7.71
N HIS A 5 -16.60 -7.85 8.14
CA HIS A 5 -15.30 -8.52 8.23
C HIS A 5 -14.98 -9.38 7.05
N ARG A 6 -15.83 -9.42 6.08
CA ARG A 6 -15.57 -10.23 4.94
C ARG A 6 -14.37 -9.73 4.18
N ARG A 7 -13.61 -10.66 3.67
CA ARG A 7 -12.56 -10.29 2.76
C ARG A 7 -13.17 -9.67 1.51
N PRO A 8 -12.46 -8.73 0.88
CA PRO A 8 -12.96 -8.17 -0.37
C PRO A 8 -13.14 -9.29 -1.40
N GLY A 9 -14.22 -9.24 -2.12
CA GLY A 9 -14.42 -10.17 -3.22
C GLY A 9 -13.57 -9.81 -4.41
N LYS A 10 -13.82 -10.49 -5.50
CA LYS A 10 -13.12 -10.17 -6.73
C LYS A 10 -13.47 -8.76 -7.17
N PRO A 11 -12.52 -8.00 -7.68
CA PRO A 11 -12.80 -6.66 -8.17
C PRO A 11 -13.76 -6.70 -9.36
N ALA A 12 -14.53 -5.65 -9.51
CA ALA A 12 -15.41 -5.49 -10.64
C ALA A 12 -14.59 -5.36 -11.93
N PRO A 13 -15.15 -5.79 -13.08
CA PRO A 13 -14.42 -5.64 -14.33
C PRO A 13 -14.00 -4.21 -14.63
N ALA A 14 -14.82 -3.23 -14.28
CA ALA A 14 -14.44 -1.84 -14.48
C ALA A 14 -13.22 -1.45 -13.66
N ALA A 15 -13.12 -1.98 -12.43
CA ALA A 15 -11.95 -1.70 -11.60
C ALA A 15 -10.71 -2.35 -12.18
N ILE A 16 -10.83 -3.55 -12.71
CA ILE A 16 -9.70 -4.22 -13.33
C ILE A 16 -9.20 -3.44 -14.55
N ALA A 17 -10.12 -2.96 -15.39
CA ALA A 17 -9.75 -2.18 -16.56
C ALA A 17 -9.09 -0.87 -16.16
N ARG A 18 -9.62 -0.22 -15.13
CA ARG A 18 -9.05 1.03 -14.65
C ARG A 18 -7.64 0.82 -14.10
N ALA A 19 -7.44 -0.29 -13.38
CA ALA A 19 -6.12 -0.59 -12.86
C ALA A 19 -5.11 -0.80 -13.98
N LYS A 20 -5.52 -1.43 -15.06
CA LYS A 20 -4.63 -1.61 -16.21
C LYS A 20 -4.24 -0.27 -16.81
N ARG A 21 -5.20 0.65 -16.94
CA ARG A 21 -4.89 1.99 -17.46
C ARG A 21 -3.93 2.73 -16.55
N LEU A 22 -4.14 2.62 -15.24
CA LEU A 22 -3.28 3.30 -14.28
C LEU A 22 -1.86 2.76 -14.34
N ARG A 23 -1.69 1.47 -14.54
CA ARG A 23 -0.35 0.90 -14.67
C ARG A 23 0.36 1.42 -15.92
N LYS A 24 -0.40 1.60 -16.99
CA LYS A 24 0.18 2.17 -18.21
C LYS A 24 0.60 3.62 -18.05
N ASN A 25 -0.12 4.36 -17.20
CA ASN A 25 0.09 5.79 -17.02
C ASN A 25 0.72 6.12 -15.69
N ALA A 26 1.59 5.25 -15.20
CA ALA A 26 2.21 5.43 -13.90
C ALA A 26 3.03 6.72 -13.86
N THR A 27 2.99 7.39 -12.71
CA THR A 27 3.81 8.58 -12.50
C THR A 27 5.28 8.17 -12.34
N ALA A 28 6.16 9.19 -12.37
CA ALA A 28 7.58 8.93 -12.18
C ALA A 28 7.86 8.30 -10.82
N ALA A 29 7.21 8.80 -9.76
CA ALA A 29 7.41 8.25 -8.44
C ALA A 29 6.94 6.80 -8.37
N GLU A 30 5.80 6.50 -9.00
CA GLU A 30 5.32 5.12 -9.02
C GLU A 30 6.29 4.21 -9.74
N ARG A 31 6.85 4.67 -10.84
CA ARG A 31 7.82 3.85 -11.58
C ARG A 31 9.09 3.63 -10.78
N LEU A 32 9.57 4.67 -10.12
CA LEU A 32 10.77 4.53 -9.28
C LEU A 32 10.55 3.51 -8.18
N LEU A 33 9.44 3.63 -7.49
CA LEU A 33 9.15 2.71 -6.39
C LEU A 33 8.97 1.29 -6.89
N TRP A 34 8.26 1.13 -8.00
CA TRP A 34 8.01 -0.19 -8.55
C TRP A 34 9.28 -0.92 -8.92
N GLU A 35 10.25 -0.20 -9.52
CA GLU A 35 11.50 -0.86 -9.91
C GLU A 35 12.21 -1.51 -8.74
N ASP A 36 12.08 -0.95 -7.57
CA ASP A 36 12.75 -1.50 -6.41
C ASP A 36 11.90 -2.49 -5.63
N VAL A 37 10.60 -2.21 -5.47
CA VAL A 37 9.77 -3.13 -4.68
C VAL A 37 9.56 -4.46 -5.40
N ARG A 38 9.55 -4.46 -6.71
CA ARG A 38 9.36 -5.71 -7.45
C ARG A 38 10.50 -6.69 -7.24
N LYS A 39 11.66 -6.20 -6.81
CA LYS A 39 12.81 -7.04 -6.55
C LYS A 39 12.83 -7.64 -5.17
N LEU A 40 11.92 -7.23 -4.31
CA LEU A 40 11.96 -7.64 -2.90
C LEU A 40 11.34 -9.00 -2.64
N ASP A 41 10.75 -9.62 -3.63
CA ASP A 41 10.14 -10.94 -3.47
C ASP A 41 9.11 -10.96 -2.33
N LEU A 42 8.30 -9.92 -2.27
CA LEU A 42 7.30 -9.76 -1.22
C LEU A 42 5.88 -9.86 -1.76
N ASN A 43 5.73 -10.29 -3.00
CA ASN A 43 4.43 -10.38 -3.65
C ASN A 43 3.70 -9.05 -3.72
N ILE A 44 4.46 -7.97 -3.89
CA ILE A 44 3.87 -6.65 -4.04
C ILE A 44 3.55 -6.42 -5.50
N ARG A 45 2.35 -5.95 -5.76
CA ARG A 45 1.91 -5.59 -7.10
C ARG A 45 1.50 -4.13 -7.12
N ARG A 46 1.48 -3.55 -8.31
CA ARG A 46 1.12 -2.15 -8.47
C ARG A 46 -0.30 -2.02 -8.99
N GLN A 47 -0.96 -0.93 -8.61
CA GLN A 47 -2.30 -0.60 -9.07
C GLN A 47 -3.24 -1.79 -8.86
N VAL A 48 -3.47 -2.10 -7.60
CA VAL A 48 -4.18 -3.31 -7.20
C VAL A 48 -5.60 -2.97 -6.80
N PRO A 49 -6.60 -3.52 -7.50
CA PRO A 49 -7.98 -3.32 -7.07
C PRO A 49 -8.26 -4.06 -5.77
N ILE A 50 -8.79 -3.34 -4.81
CA ILE A 50 -9.21 -3.91 -3.52
C ILE A 50 -10.58 -3.33 -3.22
N GLY A 51 -11.63 -4.14 -3.36
CA GLY A 51 -12.98 -3.65 -3.22
C GLY A 51 -13.26 -2.52 -4.19
N PRO A 52 -13.78 -1.39 -3.71
CA PRO A 52 -14.08 -0.27 -4.60
C PRO A 52 -12.86 0.62 -4.90
N TYR A 53 -11.70 0.28 -4.38
CA TYR A 53 -10.52 1.14 -4.48
C TYR A 53 -9.42 0.47 -5.28
N ILE A 54 -8.48 1.30 -5.74
CA ILE A 54 -7.26 0.81 -6.37
C ILE A 54 -6.08 1.34 -5.57
N ALA A 55 -5.33 0.43 -4.99
CA ALA A 55 -4.14 0.79 -4.22
C ALA A 55 -2.96 1.01 -5.16
N ASP A 56 -2.12 1.98 -4.83
CA ASP A 56 -0.91 2.19 -5.65
C ASP A 56 -0.06 0.93 -5.68
N PHE A 57 0.17 0.34 -4.52
CA PHE A 57 0.87 -0.93 -4.40
C PHE A 57 0.23 -1.73 -3.29
N ALA A 58 0.21 -3.04 -3.44
CA ALA A 58 -0.35 -3.88 -2.39
C ALA A 58 0.22 -5.28 -2.45
N SER A 59 0.28 -5.91 -1.29
CA SER A 59 0.55 -7.32 -1.17
C SER A 59 -0.64 -7.96 -0.45
N HIS A 60 -1.37 -8.79 -1.16
CA HIS A 60 -2.47 -9.50 -0.52
C HIS A 60 -1.96 -10.49 0.51
N ALA A 61 -0.82 -11.12 0.24
CA ALA A 61 -0.25 -12.08 1.17
C ALA A 61 0.13 -11.43 2.49
N ALA A 62 0.70 -10.24 2.43
CA ALA A 62 1.12 -9.52 3.63
C ALA A 62 0.04 -8.61 4.19
N ARG A 63 -1.08 -8.47 3.49
CA ARG A 63 -2.14 -7.54 3.87
C ARG A 63 -1.61 -6.14 4.03
N LEU A 64 -0.87 -5.69 3.04
CA LEU A 64 -0.20 -4.41 3.08
C LEU A 64 -0.59 -3.57 1.86
N VAL A 65 -0.93 -2.31 2.11
CA VAL A 65 -1.21 -1.32 1.06
C VAL A 65 -0.21 -0.20 1.20
N ILE A 66 0.38 0.20 0.10
CA ILE A 66 1.35 1.28 0.07
C ILE A 66 0.80 2.38 -0.83
N GLU A 67 0.74 3.59 -0.31
CA GLU A 67 0.20 4.73 -1.03
C GLU A 67 1.24 5.83 -1.13
N ILE A 68 1.29 6.48 -2.28
CA ILE A 68 2.16 7.62 -2.49
C ILE A 68 1.29 8.88 -2.41
N ASP A 69 1.58 9.75 -1.45
CA ASP A 69 0.84 10.99 -1.29
C ASP A 69 1.40 12.06 -2.22
N ARG A 70 0.50 12.76 -2.87
CA ARG A 70 0.89 13.80 -3.82
C ARG A 70 0.67 15.18 -3.23
N PRO A 71 1.42 16.17 -3.70
CA PRO A 71 1.42 17.48 -3.06
C PRO A 71 0.08 18.20 -3.05
N HIS A 72 -0.76 17.97 -4.03
CA HIS A 72 -2.02 18.72 -4.13
C HIS A 72 -3.15 18.08 -3.33
N TYR A 73 -2.79 17.31 -2.35
CA TYR A 73 -3.74 16.56 -1.55
C TYR A 73 -4.24 17.35 -0.36
N ASP A 74 -4.15 18.68 -0.42
CA ASP A 74 -4.49 19.50 0.73
C ASP A 74 -5.95 19.86 0.83
N GLU A 75 -6.71 19.59 -0.21
CA GLU A 75 -8.14 19.92 -0.18
C GLU A 75 -8.85 19.15 0.91
N PRO A 76 -9.72 19.82 1.68
CA PRO A 76 -10.43 19.14 2.75
C PRO A 76 -11.26 17.95 2.27
N GLN A 77 -11.88 18.06 1.11
CA GLN A 77 -12.67 16.94 0.59
C GLN A 77 -11.80 15.77 0.19
N ALA A 78 -10.63 16.05 -0.38
CA ALA A 78 -9.71 14.99 -0.73
C ALA A 78 -9.23 14.27 0.52
N LYS A 79 -8.92 15.00 1.57
CA LYS A 79 -8.51 14.38 2.82
C LYS A 79 -9.61 13.53 3.42
N LYS A 80 -10.84 14.01 3.30
CA LYS A 80 -11.98 13.27 3.84
C LYS A 80 -12.18 11.96 3.09
N ARG A 81 -12.14 12.01 1.78
CA ARG A 81 -12.27 10.78 0.98
C ARG A 81 -11.13 9.82 1.28
N ASP A 82 -9.95 10.34 1.50
CA ASP A 82 -8.79 9.53 1.78
C ASP A 82 -8.93 8.85 3.14
N ALA A 83 -9.46 9.55 4.12
CA ALA A 83 -9.70 8.97 5.44
C ALA A 83 -10.71 7.84 5.37
N VAL A 84 -11.78 8.03 4.61
CA VAL A 84 -12.79 6.98 4.42
C VAL A 84 -12.17 5.77 3.74
N ARG A 85 -11.38 6.01 2.71
CA ARG A 85 -10.71 4.94 1.97
C ARG A 85 -9.78 4.15 2.88
N THR A 86 -8.97 4.87 3.66
CA THR A 86 -8.03 4.22 4.57
C THR A 86 -8.76 3.39 5.61
N ALA A 87 -9.85 3.94 6.17
CA ALA A 87 -10.62 3.20 7.16
C ALA A 87 -11.22 1.94 6.56
N TRP A 88 -11.69 2.03 5.33
CA TRP A 88 -12.26 0.86 4.66
C TRP A 88 -11.19 -0.23 4.46
N LEU A 89 -10.02 0.17 3.99
CA LEU A 89 -8.94 -0.79 3.76
C LEU A 89 -8.50 -1.45 5.07
N LYS A 90 -8.43 -0.67 6.14
CA LYS A 90 -8.09 -1.25 7.44
C LYS A 90 -9.16 -2.22 7.91
N SER A 91 -10.43 -1.89 7.69
CA SER A 91 -11.49 -2.80 8.09
C SER A 91 -11.48 -4.08 7.27
N ALA A 92 -10.92 -4.04 6.08
CA ALA A 92 -10.77 -5.21 5.24
C ALA A 92 -9.51 -6.02 5.60
N GLY A 93 -8.77 -5.59 6.61
CA GLY A 93 -7.65 -6.34 7.12
C GLY A 93 -6.29 -5.91 6.62
N TYR A 94 -6.20 -4.78 5.93
CA TYR A 94 -4.93 -4.31 5.38
C TYR A 94 -4.31 -3.26 6.27
N ARG A 95 -2.98 -3.30 6.35
CA ARG A 95 -2.22 -2.18 6.88
C ARG A 95 -1.97 -1.22 5.75
N VAL A 96 -2.09 0.07 6.03
CA VAL A 96 -1.90 1.10 5.02
C VAL A 96 -0.73 1.98 5.45
N ILE A 97 0.29 2.04 4.60
CA ILE A 97 1.42 2.92 4.86
C ILE A 97 1.52 3.92 3.71
N ARG A 98 1.93 5.12 4.04
CA ARG A 98 1.97 6.21 3.09
C ARG A 98 3.34 6.84 3.08
N PHE A 99 3.76 7.25 1.90
CA PHE A 99 5.01 7.98 1.74
C PHE A 99 4.75 9.21 0.90
N PRO A 100 5.27 10.36 1.30
CA PRO A 100 5.20 11.53 0.43
C PRO A 100 5.91 11.26 -0.89
N GLU A 101 5.37 11.81 -1.96
CA GLU A 101 5.99 11.63 -3.26
C GLU A 101 7.44 12.11 -3.25
N THR A 102 7.71 13.21 -2.55
CA THR A 102 9.07 13.74 -2.47
C THR A 102 10.02 12.74 -1.82
N MET A 103 9.53 12.00 -0.83
CA MET A 103 10.37 11.01 -0.18
C MET A 103 10.69 9.86 -1.13
N VAL A 104 9.71 9.43 -1.91
CA VAL A 104 9.95 8.37 -2.88
C VAL A 104 11.01 8.80 -3.89
N ARG A 105 10.97 10.04 -4.32
CA ARG A 105 11.89 10.53 -5.34
C ARG A 105 13.27 10.84 -4.79
N ASN A 106 13.36 11.26 -3.53
CA ASN A 106 14.62 11.76 -2.99
C ASN A 106 15.25 10.84 -1.95
N ASP A 107 14.50 9.89 -1.41
CA ASP A 107 15.00 9.03 -0.35
C ASP A 107 14.41 7.64 -0.51
N LEU A 108 14.51 7.12 -1.69
CA LEU A 108 13.91 5.83 -2.04
C LEU A 108 14.43 4.71 -1.17
N HIS A 109 15.70 4.77 -0.80
CA HIS A 109 16.29 3.73 0.04
C HIS A 109 15.53 3.57 1.36
N THR A 110 15.21 4.69 2.01
CA THR A 110 14.47 4.64 3.26
C THR A 110 13.06 4.10 3.04
N VAL A 111 12.43 4.49 1.94
CA VAL A 111 11.10 3.98 1.61
C VAL A 111 11.12 2.47 1.48
N ILE A 112 12.09 1.96 0.74
CA ILE A 112 12.21 0.52 0.53
C ILE A 112 12.48 -0.21 1.83
N GLU A 113 13.35 0.35 2.66
CA GLU A 113 13.64 -0.26 3.95
C GLU A 113 12.38 -0.35 4.84
N ARG A 114 11.58 0.69 4.85
CA ARG A 114 10.36 0.68 5.62
C ARG A 114 9.35 -0.33 5.11
N ILE A 115 9.24 -0.44 3.80
CA ILE A 115 8.34 -1.43 3.21
C ILE A 115 8.80 -2.84 3.59
N ALA A 116 10.08 -3.12 3.43
CA ALA A 116 10.61 -4.44 3.75
C ALA A 116 10.40 -4.76 5.22
N SER A 117 10.56 -3.77 6.08
CA SER A 117 10.35 -3.95 7.50
C SER A 117 8.90 -4.35 7.82
N HIS A 118 7.95 -3.71 7.17
CA HIS A 118 6.54 -4.03 7.40
C HIS A 118 6.19 -5.43 6.97
N VAL A 119 6.74 -5.87 5.85
CA VAL A 119 6.37 -7.17 5.31
C VAL A 119 7.08 -8.31 6.04
N SER A 120 8.34 -8.10 6.39
CA SER A 120 9.11 -9.13 7.08
C SER A 120 8.89 -9.15 8.58
N SER A 121 8.18 -8.17 9.12
CA SER A 121 7.89 -8.14 10.55
C SER A 121 7.00 -9.31 10.93
N PRO A 122 7.22 -9.88 12.10
CA PRO A 122 6.29 -10.89 12.58
C PRO A 122 4.95 -10.27 12.86
N SER A 123 3.96 -11.13 12.98
CA SER A 123 2.64 -10.65 13.28
C SER A 123 2.66 -9.85 14.57
N PRO A 124 1.69 -8.96 14.76
CA PRO A 124 1.66 -8.15 15.99
C PRO A 124 1.60 -8.95 17.26
N THR A 125 1.20 -10.20 17.19
CA THR A 125 1.17 -11.05 18.36
C THR A 125 2.50 -11.67 18.68
N SER A 126 3.47 -11.54 17.79
CA SER A 126 4.79 -12.11 18.03
C SER A 126 5.57 -11.28 19.02
N PRO A 127 6.41 -11.91 19.83
CA PRO A 127 7.26 -11.14 20.70
C PRO A 127 8.21 -10.29 19.92
N PRO A 128 8.55 -9.16 20.43
CA PRO A 128 9.46 -8.27 19.72
C PRO A 128 10.89 -8.74 19.72
N SER A 129 11.20 -9.61 20.37
CA SER A 129 12.52 -10.12 20.42
C SER A 129 13.52 -9.59 19.44
N ARG A 130 13.36 -9.46 19.27
CA ARG A 130 14.10 -9.12 18.65
C ARG A 130 14.74 -8.25 18.60
N VAL A 131 14.50 -8.12 19.10
CA VAL A 131 15.11 -7.49 19.17
C VAL A 131 15.93 -7.14 18.89
N LYS A 132 15.99 -7.30 18.94
CA LYS A 132 16.74 -7.03 18.77
C LYS A 132 17.42 -6.66 18.23
N GLU A 133 16.98 -6.87 18.34
CA GLU A 133 17.52 -6.62 17.97
C GLU A 133 18.16 -6.10 17.69
N ASP A 134 17.81 -6.03 17.92
CA ASP A 134 18.34 -5.58 17.83
C ASP A 134 19.16 -5.17 17.75
N LEU A 135 19.18 -5.24 17.96
CA LEU A 135 19.90 -4.92 18.06
C LEU A 135 20.65 -4.83 17.78
N ALA A 136 20.54 -4.95 17.82
CA ALA A 136 21.34 -4.90 17.61
C ALA A 136 21.71 -4.74 17.32
#